data_21a484d9e4d6721a4e37181eef66a1bb
#
_entry.id   21a484d9e4d6721a4e37181eef66a1bb
#
_cell.length_a   1.000
_cell.length_b   1.000
_cell.length_c   1.000
_cell.angle_alpha   90.00
_cell.angle_beta   90.00
_cell.angle_gamma   90.00
#
_symmetry.space_group_name_H-M   'P 1'
#
loop_
_entity.id
_entity.type
_entity.pdbx_description
1 polymer ?
#
loop_
_entity_poly.entity_id
_entity_poly.type
_entity_poly.pdbx_seq_one_letter_code
_entity_poly.pdbx_strand_id
1 'polypeptide(L)'
;MKTNLSSQITLNRVSPRYYKPENAFEKSVLTRFEKIPTDIFESAEEGANQIAYEIAQTIKEKQKVGKFCVLALTGGNSPRNVYSELIRMHQQEKLSFRNVIVFNLYEYYPLAPDAVNSNFNALKEMFLDHVDIDKQNLFTPDGTIAKDTIFEYCKLYEQRIASFGGIDIALLGKIGRAHV
;
A
#
# COMPACT_ATOMS: atom_id res chain seq x y z
N MET A 1 -28.91 23.34 -29.11
CA MET A 1 -28.10 22.10 -29.14
C MET A 1 -27.04 22.20 -28.05
N LYS A 2 -27.17 21.41 -27.01
CA LYS A 2 -26.11 21.31 -25.97
C LYS A 2 -25.04 20.35 -26.52
N THR A 3 -23.94 20.90 -26.98
CA THR A 3 -22.77 20.11 -27.38
C THR A 3 -22.17 19.43 -26.12
N ASN A 4 -22.24 18.11 -26.09
CA ASN A 4 -21.68 17.33 -25.02
C ASN A 4 -20.14 17.29 -25.20
N LEU A 5 -19.43 18.20 -24.52
CA LEU A 5 -17.98 18.35 -24.60
C LEU A 5 -17.20 17.08 -24.17
N SER A 6 -17.84 16.20 -23.39
CA SER A 6 -17.18 14.98 -22.92
C SER A 6 -16.93 13.93 -24.02
N SER A 7 -17.68 14.01 -25.16
CA SER A 7 -17.51 13.08 -26.29
C SER A 7 -16.39 13.46 -27.26
N GLN A 8 -15.75 14.64 -27.05
CA GLN A 8 -14.69 15.12 -27.95
C GLN A 8 -13.27 14.99 -27.34
N ILE A 9 -13.16 14.63 -26.08
CA ILE A 9 -11.86 14.39 -25.43
C ILE A 9 -11.54 12.93 -25.56
N THR A 10 -10.83 12.54 -26.61
CA THR A 10 -10.17 11.24 -26.68
C THR A 10 -8.84 11.36 -25.96
N LEU A 11 -8.57 10.42 -25.02
CA LEU A 11 -7.32 10.32 -24.26
C LEU A 11 -6.05 10.39 -25.14
N ASN A 12 -6.16 9.99 -26.39
CA ASN A 12 -5.06 10.05 -27.38
C ASN A 12 -4.68 11.48 -27.81
N ARG A 13 -5.46 12.51 -27.41
CA ARG A 13 -5.16 13.94 -27.68
C ARG A 13 -4.65 14.69 -26.46
N VAL A 14 -4.65 14.07 -25.29
CA VAL A 14 -4.10 14.65 -24.08
C VAL A 14 -2.59 14.45 -24.14
N SER A 15 -1.84 15.53 -24.25
CA SER A 15 -0.38 15.46 -24.30
C SER A 15 0.15 14.79 -23.03
N PRO A 16 1.09 13.83 -23.13
CA PRO A 16 1.79 13.25 -21.97
C PRO A 16 2.37 14.30 -21.01
N ARG A 17 2.61 15.50 -21.51
CA ARG A 17 3.07 16.66 -20.75
C ARG A 17 2.14 17.07 -19.61
N TYR A 18 0.85 16.82 -19.72
CA TYR A 18 -0.13 17.07 -18.64
C TYR A 18 0.01 16.10 -17.46
N TYR A 19 0.64 14.97 -17.69
CA TYR A 19 0.78 13.91 -16.69
C TYR A 19 2.20 13.81 -16.11
N LYS A 20 3.19 14.40 -16.82
CA LYS A 20 4.59 14.37 -16.39
C LYS A 20 5.15 15.81 -16.39
N PRO A 21 4.92 16.58 -15.31
CA PRO A 21 5.48 17.92 -15.20
C PRO A 21 7.02 17.88 -15.22
N GLU A 22 7.64 18.78 -15.98
CA GLU A 22 9.09 18.82 -16.17
C GLU A 22 9.83 19.36 -14.94
N ASN A 23 9.14 20.11 -14.09
CA ASN A 23 9.72 20.72 -12.90
C ASN A 23 8.70 20.94 -11.78
N ALA A 24 9.21 21.26 -10.57
CA ALA A 24 8.37 21.45 -9.39
C ALA A 24 7.34 22.58 -9.52
N PHE A 25 7.66 23.64 -10.25
CA PHE A 25 6.73 24.74 -10.47
C PHE A 25 5.57 24.31 -11.37
N GLU A 26 5.86 23.64 -12.48
CA GLU A 26 4.83 23.10 -13.37
C GLU A 26 3.93 22.09 -12.62
N LYS A 27 4.53 21.20 -11.82
CA LYS A 27 3.77 20.28 -10.95
C LYS A 27 2.84 21.07 -10.03
N SER A 28 3.30 22.11 -9.37
CA SER A 28 2.48 22.91 -8.45
C SER A 28 1.30 23.64 -9.13
N VAL A 29 1.49 24.06 -10.37
CA VAL A 29 0.42 24.70 -11.16
C VAL A 29 -0.62 23.69 -11.61
N LEU A 30 -0.20 22.52 -12.08
CA LEU A 30 -1.09 21.46 -12.57
C LEU A 30 -1.90 20.85 -11.42
N THR A 31 -1.29 20.67 -10.25
CA THR A 31 -1.91 20.00 -9.11
C THR A 31 -2.60 20.95 -8.11
N ARG A 32 -2.62 22.25 -8.37
CA ARG A 32 -3.15 23.27 -7.42
C ARG A 32 -4.60 23.06 -6.95
N PHE A 33 -5.40 22.31 -7.71
CA PHE A 33 -6.78 21.98 -7.37
C PHE A 33 -6.95 20.55 -6.87
N GLU A 34 -5.90 19.77 -6.86
CA GLU A 34 -5.93 18.41 -6.33
C GLU A 34 -5.99 18.46 -4.80
N LYS A 35 -6.91 17.70 -4.23
CA LYS A 35 -7.00 17.52 -2.77
C LYS A 35 -6.01 16.48 -2.26
N ILE A 36 -5.57 15.58 -3.15
CA ILE A 36 -4.63 14.50 -2.88
C ILE A 36 -3.62 14.51 -4.03
N PRO A 37 -2.32 14.53 -3.76
CA PRO A 37 -1.29 14.40 -4.80
C PRO A 37 -1.54 13.14 -5.63
N THR A 38 -1.50 13.28 -6.96
CA THR A 38 -1.78 12.19 -7.89
C THR A 38 -0.66 12.07 -8.89
N ASP A 39 -0.10 10.88 -9.03
CA ASP A 39 0.82 10.54 -10.11
C ASP A 39 0.16 9.52 -11.05
N ILE A 40 0.24 9.78 -12.36
CA ILE A 40 -0.37 8.95 -13.40
C ILE A 40 0.75 8.25 -14.16
N PHE A 41 0.62 6.94 -14.30
CA PHE A 41 1.58 6.10 -14.98
C PHE A 41 0.97 5.51 -16.27
N GLU A 42 1.82 5.22 -17.25
CA GLU A 42 1.38 4.63 -18.53
C GLU A 42 1.01 3.14 -18.38
N SER A 43 1.59 2.48 -17.38
CA SER A 43 1.30 1.08 -17.09
C SER A 43 1.18 0.81 -15.59
N ALA A 44 0.45 -0.25 -15.24
CA ALA A 44 0.37 -0.74 -13.86
C ALA A 44 1.74 -1.20 -13.33
N GLU A 45 2.62 -1.67 -14.20
CA GLU A 45 3.98 -2.09 -13.86
C GLU A 45 4.83 -0.88 -13.48
N GLU A 46 4.81 0.19 -14.28
CA GLU A 46 5.53 1.43 -13.98
C GLU A 46 5.11 2.00 -12.61
N GLY A 47 3.80 2.09 -12.36
CA GLY A 47 3.27 2.54 -11.08
C GLY A 47 3.66 1.64 -9.91
N ALA A 48 3.64 0.32 -10.10
CA ALA A 48 4.05 -0.63 -9.08
C ALA A 48 5.54 -0.51 -8.75
N ASN A 49 6.40 -0.35 -9.75
CA ASN A 49 7.84 -0.16 -9.58
C ASN A 49 8.14 1.12 -8.81
N GLN A 50 7.45 2.22 -9.11
CA GLN A 50 7.60 3.48 -8.37
C GLN A 50 7.20 3.33 -6.90
N ILE A 51 6.04 2.71 -6.62
CA ILE A 51 5.57 2.47 -5.25
C ILE A 51 6.55 1.57 -4.50
N ALA A 52 7.01 0.48 -5.12
CA ALA A 52 7.99 -0.42 -4.51
C ALA A 52 9.30 0.30 -4.20
N TYR A 53 9.76 1.17 -5.10
CA TYR A 53 10.94 2.00 -4.87
C TYR A 53 10.77 2.92 -3.65
N GLU A 54 9.65 3.61 -3.52
CA GLU A 54 9.38 4.50 -2.37
C GLU A 54 9.34 3.74 -1.04
N ILE A 55 8.69 2.56 -1.02
CA ILE A 55 8.70 1.67 0.13
C ILE A 55 10.14 1.26 0.47
N ALA A 56 10.92 0.82 -0.52
CA ALA A 56 12.30 0.39 -0.32
C ALA A 56 13.20 1.52 0.20
N GLN A 57 13.02 2.75 -0.29
CA GLN A 57 13.77 3.92 0.20
C GLN A 57 13.42 4.20 1.67
N THR A 58 12.15 4.20 2.03
CA THR A 58 11.70 4.40 3.41
C THR A 58 12.28 3.35 4.36
N ILE A 59 12.29 2.08 3.94
CA ILE A 59 12.92 0.98 4.72
C ILE A 59 14.41 1.28 4.94
N LYS A 60 15.14 1.62 3.87
CA LYS A 60 16.59 1.91 3.94
C LYS A 60 16.90 3.13 4.81
N GLU A 61 16.10 4.18 4.73
CA GLU A 61 16.24 5.39 5.56
C GLU A 61 16.04 5.10 7.04
N LYS A 62 14.99 4.35 7.39
CA LYS A 62 14.74 3.92 8.76
C LYS A 62 15.86 3.00 9.28
N GLN A 63 16.35 2.09 8.45
CA GLN A 63 17.45 1.21 8.78
C GLN A 63 18.74 1.96 9.11
N LYS A 64 19.08 3.01 8.33
CA LYS A 64 20.28 3.85 8.57
C LYS A 64 20.30 4.49 9.96
N VAL A 65 19.12 4.80 10.50
CA VAL A 65 18.96 5.44 11.83
C VAL A 65 18.57 4.45 12.93
N GLY A 66 18.65 3.14 12.65
CA GLY A 66 18.34 2.08 13.60
C GLY A 66 16.88 2.02 14.05
N LYS A 67 15.95 2.48 13.20
CA LYS A 67 14.51 2.47 13.49
C LYS A 67 13.77 1.42 12.67
N PHE A 68 12.64 0.98 13.19
CA PHE A 68 11.70 0.18 12.41
C PHE A 68 10.98 1.03 11.37
N CYS A 69 10.70 0.42 10.22
CA CYS A 69 9.77 0.91 9.22
C CYS A 69 8.43 0.21 9.41
N VAL A 70 7.38 0.95 9.68
CA VAL A 70 6.04 0.42 9.95
C VAL A 70 5.19 0.51 8.70
N LEU A 71 4.87 -0.65 8.13
CA LEU A 71 4.06 -0.77 6.93
C LEU A 71 2.67 -1.29 7.28
N ALA A 72 1.64 -0.65 6.74
CA ALA A 72 0.29 -1.19 6.75
C ALA A 72 -0.03 -1.75 5.36
N LEU A 73 -0.25 -3.05 5.28
CA LEU A 73 -0.39 -3.78 4.03
C LEU A 73 -1.74 -4.50 3.95
N THR A 74 -2.11 -4.94 2.76
CA THR A 74 -3.34 -5.68 2.51
C THR A 74 -3.09 -6.83 1.54
N GLY A 75 -3.85 -7.90 1.69
CA GLY A 75 -3.98 -8.93 0.67
C GLY A 75 -4.74 -8.42 -0.57
N GLY A 76 -4.96 -9.30 -1.53
CA GLY A 76 -5.72 -9.03 -2.75
C GLY A 76 -4.85 -8.79 -3.99
N ASN A 77 -5.49 -8.59 -5.13
CA ASN A 77 -4.79 -8.57 -6.41
C ASN A 77 -4.14 -7.22 -6.74
N SER A 78 -4.68 -6.10 -6.23
CA SER A 78 -4.20 -4.75 -6.56
C SER A 78 -2.73 -4.51 -6.22
N PRO A 79 -2.22 -4.90 -5.03
CA PRO A 79 -0.82 -4.68 -4.68
C PRO A 79 0.15 -5.75 -5.19
N ARG A 80 -0.33 -6.77 -5.91
CA ARG A 80 0.48 -7.93 -6.34
C ARG A 80 1.77 -7.53 -7.06
N ASN A 81 1.70 -6.59 -8.00
CA ASN A 81 2.88 -6.16 -8.77
C ASN A 81 3.88 -5.42 -7.87
N VAL A 82 3.41 -4.65 -6.88
CA VAL A 82 4.27 -3.98 -5.89
C VAL A 82 5.01 -5.03 -5.05
N TYR A 83 4.30 -6.05 -4.58
CA TYR A 83 4.92 -7.15 -3.81
C TYR A 83 5.93 -7.93 -4.64
N SER A 84 5.62 -8.24 -5.89
CA SER A 84 6.55 -8.92 -6.79
C SER A 84 7.85 -8.13 -6.98
N GLU A 85 7.76 -6.82 -7.13
CA GLU A 85 8.92 -5.96 -7.27
C GLU A 85 9.74 -5.86 -5.96
N LEU A 86 9.07 -5.75 -4.80
CA LEU A 86 9.75 -5.77 -3.49
C LEU A 86 10.48 -7.11 -3.24
N ILE A 87 9.89 -8.24 -3.64
CA ILE A 87 10.54 -9.57 -3.59
C ILE A 87 11.76 -9.59 -4.50
N ARG A 88 11.65 -9.06 -5.74
CA ARG A 88 12.78 -8.95 -6.65
C ARG A 88 13.91 -8.12 -6.04
N MET A 89 13.60 -6.96 -5.45
CA MET A 89 14.58 -6.11 -4.77
C MET A 89 15.24 -6.84 -3.58
N HIS A 90 14.48 -7.64 -2.84
CA HIS A 90 15.04 -8.47 -1.76
C HIS A 90 16.02 -9.49 -2.30
N GLN A 91 15.64 -10.26 -3.31
CA GLN A 91 16.41 -11.37 -3.85
C GLN A 91 17.63 -10.93 -4.66
N GLN A 92 17.51 -9.85 -5.44
CA GLN A 92 18.52 -9.41 -6.41
C GLN A 92 19.32 -8.21 -5.94
N GLU A 93 18.71 -7.30 -5.16
CA GLU A 93 19.34 -6.05 -4.71
C GLU A 93 19.68 -6.05 -3.22
N LYS A 94 19.46 -7.17 -2.52
CA LYS A 94 19.76 -7.34 -1.08
C LYS A 94 18.98 -6.36 -0.19
N LEU A 95 17.76 -5.93 -0.60
CA LEU A 95 16.87 -5.19 0.26
C LEU A 95 16.49 -6.08 1.47
N SER A 96 16.82 -5.66 2.69
CA SER A 96 16.44 -6.40 3.89
C SER A 96 15.18 -5.82 4.52
N PHE A 97 14.32 -6.70 4.99
CA PHE A 97 13.07 -6.36 5.68
C PHE A 97 13.14 -6.64 7.19
N ARG A 98 14.33 -6.90 7.75
CA ARG A 98 14.49 -7.22 9.19
C ARG A 98 14.08 -6.08 10.12
N ASN A 99 14.17 -4.84 9.65
CA ASN A 99 13.69 -3.67 10.39
C ASN A 99 12.26 -3.26 10.01
N VAL A 100 11.48 -4.16 9.41
CA VAL A 100 10.10 -3.88 9.01
C VAL A 100 9.12 -4.50 10.00
N ILE A 101 8.10 -3.73 10.34
CA ILE A 101 6.91 -4.16 11.07
C ILE A 101 5.73 -4.06 10.12
N VAL A 102 4.92 -5.10 10.05
CA VAL A 102 3.74 -5.14 9.18
C VAL A 102 2.47 -5.23 10.00
N PHE A 103 1.56 -4.32 9.74
CA PHE A 103 0.17 -4.39 10.17
C PHE A 103 -0.71 -4.76 8.98
N ASN A 104 -1.42 -5.89 9.06
CA ASN A 104 -2.48 -6.19 8.12
C ASN A 104 -3.65 -5.23 8.35
N LEU A 105 -4.09 -4.56 7.28
CA LEU A 105 -5.07 -3.46 7.38
C LEU A 105 -6.46 -3.92 7.77
N TYR A 106 -6.86 -5.11 7.34
CA TYR A 106 -8.18 -5.66 7.64
C TYR A 106 -8.20 -7.18 7.52
N GLU A 107 -9.09 -7.78 8.27
CA GLU A 107 -9.41 -9.20 8.18
C GLU A 107 -10.93 -9.38 8.23
N TYR A 108 -11.42 -10.49 7.71
CA TYR A 108 -12.85 -10.82 7.82
C TYR A 108 -13.21 -11.25 9.24
N TYR A 109 -14.46 -10.93 9.62
CA TYR A 109 -15.00 -11.33 10.92
C TYR A 109 -16.41 -11.93 10.77
N PRO A 110 -16.75 -13.04 11.42
CA PRO A 110 -15.82 -13.95 12.12
C PRO A 110 -14.99 -14.77 11.12
N LEU A 111 -13.74 -15.07 11.48
CA LEU A 111 -12.86 -15.86 10.63
C LEU A 111 -11.90 -16.72 11.45
N ALA A 112 -11.79 -18.01 11.10
CA ALA A 112 -10.78 -18.90 11.67
C ALA A 112 -9.38 -18.53 11.13
N PRO A 113 -8.31 -18.67 11.94
CA PRO A 113 -6.95 -18.28 11.56
C PRO A 113 -6.41 -19.02 10.33
N ASP A 114 -6.89 -20.23 10.08
CA ASP A 114 -6.50 -21.10 8.96
C ASP A 114 -7.46 -21.03 7.76
N ALA A 115 -8.40 -20.08 7.78
CA ALA A 115 -9.37 -19.93 6.70
C ALA A 115 -8.70 -19.56 5.38
N VAL A 116 -9.10 -20.22 4.31
CA VAL A 116 -8.58 -20.02 2.94
C VAL A 116 -8.80 -18.60 2.43
N ASN A 117 -9.87 -17.95 2.88
CA ASN A 117 -10.22 -16.58 2.48
C ASN A 117 -9.63 -15.51 3.42
N SER A 118 -8.69 -15.86 4.30
CA SER A 118 -7.99 -14.88 5.13
C SER A 118 -7.16 -13.92 4.30
N ASN A 119 -7.34 -12.63 4.52
CA ASN A 119 -6.53 -11.59 3.89
C ASN A 119 -5.06 -11.68 4.33
N PHE A 120 -4.83 -12.06 5.59
CA PHE A 120 -3.47 -12.24 6.09
C PHE A 120 -2.78 -13.44 5.45
N ASN A 121 -3.47 -14.56 5.26
CA ASN A 121 -2.90 -15.72 4.56
C ASN A 121 -2.56 -15.37 3.12
N ALA A 122 -3.45 -14.65 2.41
CA ALA A 122 -3.16 -14.18 1.07
C ALA A 122 -1.94 -13.23 1.02
N LEU A 123 -1.79 -12.34 1.99
CA LEU A 123 -0.63 -11.46 2.11
C LEU A 123 0.66 -12.24 2.39
N LYS A 124 0.60 -13.26 3.24
CA LYS A 124 1.74 -14.16 3.50
C LYS A 124 2.20 -14.85 2.22
N GLU A 125 1.30 -15.53 1.54
CA GLU A 125 1.61 -16.26 0.30
C GLU A 125 2.14 -15.36 -0.81
N MET A 126 1.60 -14.14 -0.94
CA MET A 126 2.01 -13.21 -1.98
C MET A 126 3.31 -12.47 -1.68
N PHE A 127 3.67 -12.29 -0.41
CA PHE A 127 4.76 -11.40 -0.04
C PHE A 127 5.59 -11.86 1.16
N LEU A 128 4.96 -12.03 2.34
CA LEU A 128 5.70 -12.12 3.59
C LEU A 128 6.58 -13.38 3.69
N ASP A 129 6.17 -14.48 3.08
CA ASP A 129 6.92 -15.74 3.07
C ASP A 129 8.13 -15.70 2.10
N HIS A 130 8.26 -14.63 1.31
CA HIS A 130 9.34 -14.47 0.32
C HIS A 130 10.45 -13.49 0.73
N VAL A 131 10.33 -12.88 1.92
CA VAL A 131 11.26 -11.87 2.43
C VAL A 131 11.69 -12.17 3.87
N ASP A 132 12.73 -11.48 4.36
CA ASP A 132 13.37 -11.75 5.66
C ASP A 132 12.72 -10.98 6.84
N ILE A 133 11.41 -10.76 6.81
CA ILE A 133 10.67 -10.17 7.94
C ILE A 133 10.64 -11.14 9.12
N ASP A 134 10.91 -10.63 10.33
CA ASP A 134 10.71 -11.40 11.55
C ASP A 134 9.21 -11.66 11.79
N LYS A 135 8.85 -12.90 12.05
CA LYS A 135 7.45 -13.29 12.33
C LYS A 135 6.84 -12.55 13.53
N GLN A 136 7.67 -12.13 14.50
CA GLN A 136 7.24 -11.34 15.65
C GLN A 136 6.79 -9.91 15.27
N ASN A 137 7.18 -9.45 14.09
CA ASN A 137 6.84 -8.14 13.55
C ASN A 137 5.60 -8.15 12.64
N LEU A 138 4.87 -9.27 12.60
CA LEU A 138 3.66 -9.42 11.79
C LEU A 138 2.43 -9.34 12.69
N PHE A 139 1.58 -8.36 12.43
CA PHE A 139 0.34 -8.13 13.17
C PHE A 139 -0.86 -8.22 12.24
N THR A 140 -1.88 -8.98 12.65
CA THR A 140 -3.15 -9.09 11.93
C THR A 140 -4.30 -8.99 12.92
N PRO A 141 -5.45 -8.41 12.50
CA PRO A 141 -6.65 -8.48 13.31
C PRO A 141 -7.08 -9.94 13.55
N ASP A 142 -7.49 -10.23 14.77
CA ASP A 142 -7.96 -11.56 15.17
C ASP A 142 -9.46 -11.70 14.85
N GLY A 143 -9.78 -12.55 13.89
CA GLY A 143 -11.16 -12.85 13.50
C GLY A 143 -11.93 -13.78 14.44
N THR A 144 -11.31 -14.25 15.53
CA THR A 144 -11.91 -15.21 16.48
C THR A 144 -12.38 -14.58 17.79
N ILE A 145 -12.09 -13.30 18.02
CA ILE A 145 -12.46 -12.61 19.26
C ILE A 145 -13.98 -12.57 19.47
N ALA A 146 -14.40 -12.51 20.72
CA ALA A 146 -15.82 -12.42 21.05
C ALA A 146 -16.40 -11.07 20.55
N LYS A 147 -17.62 -11.09 20.04
CA LYS A 147 -18.27 -9.93 19.42
C LYS A 147 -18.39 -8.73 20.35
N ASP A 148 -18.61 -8.96 21.63
CA ASP A 148 -18.73 -7.95 22.68
C ASP A 148 -17.39 -7.27 23.04
N THR A 149 -16.26 -7.88 22.69
CA THR A 149 -14.91 -7.36 22.95
C THR A 149 -14.24 -6.70 21.72
N ILE A 150 -14.88 -6.73 20.56
CA ILE A 150 -14.31 -6.19 19.29
C ILE A 150 -13.83 -4.76 19.46
N PHE A 151 -14.62 -3.89 20.09
CA PHE A 151 -14.28 -2.47 20.25
C PHE A 151 -13.03 -2.26 21.09
N GLU A 152 -12.90 -2.98 22.20
CA GLU A 152 -11.68 -2.91 23.02
C GLU A 152 -10.48 -3.50 22.30
N TYR A 153 -10.67 -4.57 21.55
CA TYR A 153 -9.62 -5.16 20.71
C TYR A 153 -9.11 -4.16 19.65
N CYS A 154 -10.02 -3.45 18.96
CA CYS A 154 -9.63 -2.43 18.00
C CYS A 154 -8.78 -1.32 18.63
N LYS A 155 -9.16 -0.85 19.83
CA LYS A 155 -8.36 0.12 20.58
C LYS A 155 -6.96 -0.40 20.89
N LEU A 156 -6.84 -1.65 21.32
CA LEU A 156 -5.54 -2.27 21.60
C LEU A 156 -4.70 -2.40 20.34
N TYR A 157 -5.33 -2.69 19.20
CA TYR A 157 -4.64 -2.77 17.91
C TYR A 157 -4.09 -1.40 17.48
N GLU A 158 -4.89 -0.33 17.61
CA GLU A 158 -4.45 1.04 17.36
C GLU A 158 -3.34 1.50 18.34
N GLN A 159 -3.47 1.17 19.62
CA GLN A 159 -2.44 1.46 20.61
C GLN A 159 -1.11 0.76 20.28
N ARG A 160 -1.18 -0.45 19.73
CA ARG A 160 0.01 -1.17 19.26
C ARG A 160 0.66 -0.46 18.07
N ILE A 161 -0.10 0.00 17.11
CA ILE A 161 0.40 0.83 16.01
C ILE A 161 1.08 2.10 16.57
N ALA A 162 0.42 2.79 17.49
CA ALA A 162 0.94 4.00 18.13
C ALA A 162 2.25 3.74 18.91
N SER A 163 2.39 2.57 19.55
CA SER A 163 3.60 2.21 20.30
C SER A 163 4.86 2.09 19.43
N PHE A 164 4.70 1.84 18.12
CA PHE A 164 5.79 1.85 17.14
C PHE A 164 6.01 3.21 16.48
N GLY A 165 5.27 4.25 16.89
CA GLY A 165 5.36 5.61 16.35
C GLY A 165 4.39 5.89 15.19
N GLY A 166 3.42 5.00 14.97
CA GLY A 166 2.46 5.09 13.88
C GLY A 166 2.90 4.36 12.61
N ILE A 167 2.09 4.48 11.56
CA ILE A 167 2.35 3.87 10.25
C ILE A 167 3.19 4.82 9.40
N ASP A 168 4.28 4.35 8.84
CA ASP A 168 5.11 5.12 7.91
C ASP A 168 4.51 5.11 6.50
N ILE A 169 4.07 3.94 6.02
CA ILE A 169 3.42 3.80 4.71
C ILE A 169 2.23 2.84 4.83
N ALA A 170 1.08 3.25 4.32
CA ALA A 170 -0.08 2.39 4.12
C ALA A 170 -0.30 2.12 2.63
N LEU A 171 -0.18 0.86 2.20
CA LEU A 171 -0.47 0.44 0.83
C LEU A 171 -1.93 0.03 0.71
N LEU A 172 -2.73 0.88 0.07
CA LEU A 172 -4.17 0.72 -0.09
C LEU A 172 -4.51 0.37 -1.53
N GLY A 173 -5.29 -0.69 -1.73
CA GLY A 173 -5.87 -1.02 -3.03
C GLY A 173 -7.27 -0.43 -3.15
N LYS A 174 -7.45 0.61 -3.99
CA LYS A 174 -8.78 1.13 -4.30
C LYS A 174 -9.23 0.59 -5.65
N ILE A 175 -10.29 -0.21 -5.65
CA ILE A 175 -10.99 -0.58 -6.88
C ILE A 175 -11.92 0.58 -7.24
N GLY A 176 -11.70 1.16 -8.43
CA GLY A 176 -12.50 2.09 -9.17
C GLY A 176 -13.78 2.65 -8.53
N ARG A 177 -14.64 3.24 -9.33
CA ARG A 177 -15.87 3.86 -8.91
C ARG A 177 -16.80 2.92 -8.13
N ALA A 178 -16.99 3.12 -6.83
CA ALA A 178 -18.24 2.71 -6.20
C ALA A 178 -19.35 3.60 -6.75
N HIS A 179 -20.22 3.04 -7.59
CA HIS A 179 -21.49 3.70 -7.87
C HIS A 179 -22.37 3.48 -6.65
N VAL A 180 -22.70 4.56 -5.99
CA VAL A 180 -23.84 4.66 -5.07
C VAL A 180 -25.07 4.91 -5.90
#